data_20d504123f62e607c7b9c4f021797d9e
#
_entry.id   20d504123f62e607c7b9c4f021797d9e
#
_cell.length_a   1.000
_cell.length_b   1.000
_cell.length_c   1.000
_cell.angle_alpha   90.00
_cell.angle_beta   90.00
_cell.angle_gamma   90.00
#
_symmetry.space_group_name_H-M   'P 1'
#
loop_
_entity.id
_entity.type
_entity.pdbx_description
1 polymer ?
#
loop_
_entity_poly.entity_id
_entity_poly.type
_entity_poly.pdbx_seq_one_letter_code
_entity_poly.pdbx_strand_id
1 'polypeptide(L)'
;MPIRVSVFVFICLLTVGSFGLGDVRADERPNILYIMSDDHTSQAVGAYGSRLAVLNPTPTIDRLAREGVMFENAFCTNSICSPSRACVLTGQYNHVNGVYDLRGKVPADQQYLAIEMKKAGYQTAMIGKWHLKMEPAAFEH
;
A
#
# COMPACT_ATOMS: atom_id res chain seq x y z
N MET A 1 44.25 63.26 11.20
CA MET A 1 44.20 62.41 10.00
C MET A 1 43.25 61.22 10.29
N PRO A 2 41.98 61.30 9.86
CA PRO A 2 41.00 60.26 10.21
C PRO A 2 41.00 59.16 9.13
N ILE A 3 41.07 57.92 9.61
CA ILE A 3 41.01 56.67 8.83
C ILE A 3 39.56 56.44 8.41
N ARG A 4 39.27 56.42 7.11
CA ARG A 4 37.97 56.04 6.56
C ARG A 4 37.95 54.52 6.41
N VAL A 5 37.11 53.85 7.20
CA VAL A 5 36.80 52.42 7.03
C VAL A 5 35.64 52.34 6.04
N SER A 6 35.92 51.84 4.83
CA SER A 6 34.86 51.48 3.85
C SER A 6 34.31 50.10 4.20
N VAL A 7 33.03 50.05 4.59
CA VAL A 7 32.30 48.81 4.77
C VAL A 7 31.70 48.41 3.42
N PHE A 8 32.25 47.35 2.83
CA PHE A 8 31.63 46.72 1.67
C PHE A 8 30.52 45.79 2.17
N VAL A 9 29.28 46.17 1.91
CA VAL A 9 28.12 45.28 2.13
C VAL A 9 28.00 44.37 0.90
N PHE A 10 28.35 43.11 1.05
CA PHE A 10 28.06 42.07 0.06
C PHE A 10 26.59 41.68 0.17
N ILE A 11 25.76 42.16 -0.74
CA ILE A 11 24.39 41.68 -0.89
C ILE A 11 24.47 40.37 -1.67
N CYS A 12 24.40 39.25 -0.96
CA CYS A 12 24.25 37.92 -1.56
C CYS A 12 22.79 37.78 -2.02
N LEU A 13 22.50 37.96 -3.30
CA LEU A 13 21.21 37.64 -3.89
C LEU A 13 21.08 36.09 -3.92
N LEU A 14 20.39 35.55 -2.95
CA LEU A 14 19.88 34.17 -2.98
C LEU A 14 18.75 34.10 -4.03
N THR A 15 19.10 33.72 -5.24
CA THR A 15 18.10 33.21 -6.21
C THR A 15 17.58 31.91 -5.70
N VAL A 16 16.48 31.95 -4.96
CA VAL A 16 15.67 30.76 -4.68
C VAL A 16 15.10 30.29 -6.01
N GLY A 17 15.76 29.34 -6.64
CA GLY A 17 15.20 28.63 -7.78
C GLY A 17 13.88 28.01 -7.32
N SER A 18 12.77 28.51 -7.82
CA SER A 18 11.47 27.88 -7.71
C SER A 18 11.58 26.52 -8.40
N PHE A 19 11.93 25.49 -7.67
CA PHE A 19 11.60 24.13 -8.08
C PHE A 19 10.07 24.11 -8.17
N GLY A 20 9.56 24.13 -9.37
CA GLY A 20 8.15 23.92 -9.62
C GLY A 20 7.76 22.59 -9.01
N LEU A 21 7.13 22.64 -7.85
CA LEU A 21 6.29 21.56 -7.38
C LEU A 21 5.24 21.44 -8.47
N GLY A 22 5.39 20.46 -9.36
CA GLY A 22 4.37 20.15 -10.34
C GLY A 22 3.06 20.05 -9.59
N ASP A 23 2.09 20.88 -9.96
CA ASP A 23 0.74 20.77 -9.46
C ASP A 23 0.28 19.34 -9.71
N VAL A 24 0.29 18.52 -8.67
CA VAL A 24 -0.39 17.22 -8.68
C VAL A 24 -1.87 17.59 -8.77
N ARG A 25 -2.37 17.60 -10.00
CA ARG A 25 -3.78 17.83 -10.25
C ARG A 25 -4.57 16.80 -9.47
N ALA A 26 -5.40 17.26 -8.55
CA ALA A 26 -6.26 16.43 -7.71
C ALA A 26 -7.26 15.57 -8.51
N ASP A 27 -7.30 15.72 -9.83
CA ASP A 27 -8.22 15.05 -10.76
C ASP A 27 -7.66 13.77 -11.40
N GLU A 28 -6.39 13.43 -11.14
CA GLU A 28 -5.74 12.21 -11.67
C GLU A 28 -5.42 11.23 -10.54
N ARG A 29 -6.45 10.77 -9.86
CA ARG A 29 -6.28 9.69 -8.86
C ARG A 29 -6.02 8.39 -9.58
N PRO A 30 -4.95 7.66 -9.23
CA PRO A 30 -4.66 6.38 -9.86
C PRO A 30 -5.73 5.35 -9.52
N ASN A 31 -6.07 4.48 -10.45
CA ASN A 31 -6.80 3.27 -10.14
C ASN A 31 -5.94 2.34 -9.30
N ILE A 32 -6.53 1.70 -8.29
CA ILE A 32 -5.83 0.82 -7.38
C ILE A 32 -6.37 -0.60 -7.55
N LEU A 33 -5.51 -1.52 -7.93
CA LEU A 33 -5.82 -2.94 -8.01
C LEU A 33 -4.99 -3.68 -6.94
N TYR A 34 -5.68 -4.27 -5.97
CA TYR A 34 -5.08 -5.16 -4.99
C TYR A 34 -5.39 -6.61 -5.33
N ILE A 35 -4.34 -7.43 -5.48
CA ILE A 35 -4.48 -8.87 -5.76
C ILE A 35 -3.87 -9.66 -4.62
N MET A 36 -4.64 -10.58 -4.06
CA MET A 36 -4.22 -11.47 -2.99
C MET A 36 -4.40 -12.93 -3.41
N SER A 37 -3.33 -13.68 -3.43
CA SER A 37 -3.40 -15.14 -3.59
C SER A 37 -3.66 -15.81 -2.24
N ASP A 38 -4.42 -16.91 -2.25
CA ASP A 38 -4.71 -17.71 -1.07
C ASP A 38 -3.73 -18.89 -1.01
N ASP A 39 -3.10 -19.11 0.15
CA ASP A 39 -2.16 -20.20 0.41
C ASP A 39 -1.03 -20.34 -0.63
N HIS A 40 -0.50 -19.20 -1.12
CA HIS A 40 0.58 -19.20 -2.08
C HIS A 40 1.93 -18.95 -1.39
N THR A 41 2.87 -19.87 -1.57
CA THR A 41 4.22 -19.74 -1.01
C THR A 41 5.09 -18.80 -1.83
N SER A 42 5.91 -17.98 -1.17
CA SER A 42 6.93 -17.15 -1.83
C SER A 42 7.93 -17.99 -2.64
N GLN A 43 8.17 -19.24 -2.27
CA GLN A 43 9.04 -20.14 -3.02
C GLN A 43 8.50 -20.50 -4.41
N ALA A 44 7.21 -20.34 -4.67
CA ALA A 44 6.61 -20.53 -5.98
C ALA A 44 6.52 -19.22 -6.80
N VAL A 45 7.08 -18.12 -6.31
CA VAL A 45 7.21 -16.86 -7.06
C VAL A 45 8.64 -16.77 -7.60
N GLY A 46 8.78 -16.71 -8.93
CA GLY A 46 10.08 -16.74 -9.60
C GLY A 46 10.99 -15.58 -9.20
N ALA A 47 10.44 -14.38 -9.04
CA ALA A 47 11.17 -13.17 -8.68
C ALA A 47 11.97 -13.28 -7.37
N TYR A 48 11.55 -14.14 -6.43
CA TYR A 48 12.30 -14.38 -5.18
C TYR A 48 13.49 -15.34 -5.34
N GLY A 49 13.76 -15.86 -6.54
CA GLY A 49 14.97 -16.65 -6.84
C GLY A 49 15.04 -18.02 -6.18
N SER A 50 13.89 -18.62 -5.85
CA SER A 50 13.84 -19.95 -5.28
C SER A 50 14.26 -21.05 -6.26
N ARG A 51 14.47 -22.28 -5.76
CA ARG A 51 14.75 -23.44 -6.61
C ARG A 51 13.69 -23.71 -7.70
N LEU A 52 12.47 -23.22 -7.53
CA LEU A 52 11.38 -23.34 -8.50
C LEU A 52 11.44 -22.27 -9.59
N ALA A 53 12.22 -21.23 -9.42
CA ALA A 53 12.33 -20.13 -10.39
C ALA A 53 12.75 -20.61 -11.79
N VAL A 54 13.55 -21.67 -11.87
CA VAL A 54 13.97 -22.29 -13.14
C VAL A 54 12.80 -22.81 -13.99
N LEU A 55 11.65 -23.05 -13.37
CA LEU A 55 10.41 -23.48 -14.06
C LEU A 55 9.59 -22.31 -14.58
N ASN A 56 10.03 -21.08 -14.30
CA ASN A 56 9.30 -19.85 -14.63
C ASN A 56 7.81 -19.88 -14.21
N PRO A 57 7.52 -20.16 -12.93
CA PRO A 57 6.14 -20.46 -12.49
C PRO A 57 5.22 -19.24 -12.51
N THR A 58 5.78 -18.02 -12.42
CA THR A 58 5.02 -16.77 -12.26
C THR A 58 5.49 -15.64 -13.18
N PRO A 59 5.52 -15.82 -14.52
CA PRO A 59 6.16 -14.88 -15.43
C PRO A 59 5.53 -13.47 -15.38
N THR A 60 4.23 -13.36 -15.13
CA THR A 60 3.53 -12.07 -15.01
C THR A 60 3.86 -11.38 -13.69
N ILE A 61 3.90 -12.11 -12.56
CA ILE A 61 4.30 -11.55 -11.27
C ILE A 61 5.77 -11.12 -11.32
N ASP A 62 6.63 -11.93 -11.94
CA ASP A 62 8.04 -11.61 -12.11
C ASP A 62 8.27 -10.37 -12.96
N ARG A 63 7.41 -10.15 -13.97
CA ARG A 63 7.40 -8.91 -14.75
C ARG A 63 7.03 -7.72 -13.88
N LEU A 64 5.97 -7.81 -13.08
CA LEU A 64 5.58 -6.75 -12.15
C LEU A 64 6.68 -6.42 -11.14
N ALA A 65 7.40 -7.43 -10.65
CA ALA A 65 8.54 -7.24 -9.76
C ALA A 65 9.70 -6.48 -10.44
N ARG A 66 9.94 -6.71 -11.73
CA ARG A 66 10.99 -6.01 -12.50
C ARG A 66 10.61 -4.58 -12.88
N GLU A 67 9.33 -4.33 -13.14
CA GLU A 67 8.81 -3.03 -13.59
C GLU A 67 8.41 -2.13 -12.41
N GLY A 68 8.23 -2.69 -11.22
CA GLY A 68 7.78 -2.00 -10.03
C GLY A 68 8.74 -2.15 -8.85
N VAL A 69 8.17 -2.40 -7.67
CA VAL A 69 8.92 -2.58 -6.42
C VAL A 69 8.63 -3.96 -5.84
N MET A 70 9.68 -4.70 -5.51
CA MET A 70 9.59 -5.97 -4.80
C MET A 70 10.00 -5.75 -3.34
N PHE A 71 9.15 -6.18 -2.41
CA PHE A 71 9.44 -6.13 -0.99
C PHE A 71 10.05 -7.45 -0.53
N GLU A 72 11.31 -7.44 -0.10
CA GLU A 72 12.00 -8.62 0.42
C GLU A 72 11.63 -8.93 1.87
N ASN A 73 11.22 -7.93 2.63
CA ASN A 73 10.92 -8.03 4.06
C ASN A 73 9.49 -7.55 4.35
N ALA A 74 8.50 -8.20 3.73
CA ALA A 74 7.09 -7.99 4.04
C ALA A 74 6.60 -9.09 5.00
N PHE A 75 5.89 -8.70 6.05
CA PHE A 75 5.43 -9.60 7.10
C PHE A 75 3.90 -9.59 7.21
N CYS A 76 3.35 -10.76 7.47
CA CYS A 76 1.94 -10.93 7.79
C CYS A 76 1.77 -11.02 9.30
N THR A 77 0.78 -10.33 9.86
CA THR A 77 0.53 -10.33 11.31
C THR A 77 -0.06 -11.63 11.81
N ASN A 78 -0.79 -12.31 10.94
CA ASN A 78 -1.36 -13.64 11.18
C ASN A 78 -1.54 -14.33 9.83
N SER A 79 -0.81 -15.42 9.59
CA SER A 79 -0.69 -16.09 8.29
C SER A 79 -1.82 -17.09 8.00
N ILE A 80 -3.03 -16.86 8.51
CA ILE A 80 -4.21 -17.66 8.22
C ILE A 80 -5.32 -16.82 7.57
N CYS A 81 -6.17 -17.41 6.75
CA CYS A 81 -7.09 -16.75 5.82
C CYS A 81 -7.88 -15.56 6.41
N SER A 82 -8.79 -15.80 7.36
CA SER A 82 -9.67 -14.75 7.88
C SER A 82 -8.92 -13.67 8.66
N PRO A 83 -7.98 -13.97 9.56
CA PRO A 83 -7.21 -12.96 10.26
C PRO A 83 -6.36 -12.09 9.34
N SER A 84 -5.70 -12.67 8.34
CA SER A 84 -4.92 -11.93 7.35
C SER A 84 -5.81 -10.96 6.55
N ARG A 85 -6.95 -11.45 6.06
CA ARG A 85 -7.92 -10.63 5.32
C ARG A 85 -8.48 -9.50 6.16
N ALA A 86 -8.78 -9.75 7.43
CA ALA A 86 -9.23 -8.71 8.36
C ALA A 86 -8.18 -7.60 8.53
N CYS A 87 -6.89 -7.95 8.65
CA CYS A 87 -5.83 -6.95 8.74
C CYS A 87 -5.73 -6.09 7.48
N VAL A 88 -5.82 -6.69 6.29
CA VAL A 88 -5.79 -5.94 5.02
C VAL A 88 -6.99 -5.00 4.90
N LEU A 89 -8.18 -5.47 5.27
CA LEU A 89 -9.42 -4.70 5.14
C LEU A 89 -9.52 -3.55 6.13
N THR A 90 -8.95 -3.72 7.33
CA THR A 90 -9.06 -2.72 8.41
C THR A 90 -7.82 -1.86 8.58
N GLY A 91 -6.67 -2.27 8.04
CA GLY A 91 -5.38 -1.66 8.32
C GLY A 91 -4.93 -1.85 9.77
N GLN A 92 -5.50 -2.81 10.50
CA GLN A 92 -5.29 -3.00 11.94
C GLN A 92 -4.75 -4.40 12.24
N TYR A 93 -3.94 -4.50 13.29
CA TYR A 93 -3.50 -5.78 13.84
C TYR A 93 -4.67 -6.60 14.40
N ASN A 94 -4.52 -7.92 14.45
CA ASN A 94 -5.58 -8.83 14.90
C ASN A 94 -6.06 -8.57 16.32
N HIS A 95 -5.20 -8.14 17.22
CA HIS A 95 -5.57 -7.78 18.59
C HIS A 95 -6.42 -6.49 18.67
N VAL A 96 -6.42 -5.67 17.62
CA VAL A 96 -7.25 -4.47 17.51
C VAL A 96 -8.55 -4.77 16.78
N ASN A 97 -8.49 -5.46 15.62
CA ASN A 97 -9.67 -5.79 14.83
C ASN A 97 -10.46 -7.00 15.36
N GLY A 98 -9.94 -7.73 16.37
CA GLY A 98 -10.63 -8.83 17.05
C GLY A 98 -10.69 -10.15 16.29
N VAL A 99 -10.05 -10.27 15.11
CA VAL A 99 -10.12 -11.48 14.29
C VAL A 99 -8.85 -12.31 14.48
N TYR A 100 -8.91 -13.30 15.36
CA TYR A 100 -7.75 -14.14 15.72
C TYR A 100 -7.70 -15.46 14.99
N ASP A 101 -8.83 -15.96 14.52
CA ASP A 101 -8.97 -17.28 13.90
C ASP A 101 -9.99 -17.27 12.74
N LEU A 102 -10.24 -18.44 12.14
CA LEU A 102 -11.17 -18.59 11.02
C LEU A 102 -12.65 -18.38 11.39
N ARG A 103 -12.99 -18.27 12.66
CA ARG A 103 -14.34 -18.03 13.16
C ARG A 103 -14.57 -16.55 13.46
N GLY A 104 -13.49 -15.77 13.46
CA GLY A 104 -13.54 -14.36 13.76
C GLY A 104 -14.39 -13.56 12.78
N LYS A 105 -14.99 -12.50 13.27
CA LYS A 105 -15.81 -11.55 12.53
C LYS A 105 -15.29 -10.15 12.84
N VAL A 106 -15.09 -9.35 11.82
CA VAL A 106 -14.71 -7.93 12.02
C VAL A 106 -15.95 -7.18 12.53
N PRO A 107 -15.85 -6.44 13.66
CA PRO A 107 -16.95 -5.60 14.13
C PRO A 107 -17.36 -4.54 13.10
N ALA A 108 -18.64 -4.24 13.03
CA ALA A 108 -19.19 -3.32 12.02
C ALA A 108 -18.75 -1.86 12.20
N ASP A 109 -18.34 -1.49 13.40
CA ASP A 109 -17.86 -0.16 13.78
C ASP A 109 -16.36 0.06 13.52
N GLN A 110 -15.70 -0.95 12.99
CA GLN A 110 -14.28 -0.84 12.62
C GLN A 110 -14.07 0.02 11.39
N GLN A 111 -12.85 0.55 11.28
CA GLN A 111 -12.39 1.19 10.04
C GLN A 111 -12.27 0.15 8.93
N TYR A 112 -12.75 0.49 7.74
CA TYR A 112 -12.59 -0.35 6.55
C TYR A 112 -11.94 0.45 5.42
N LEU A 113 -10.93 -0.13 4.80
CA LEU A 113 -10.25 0.47 3.64
C LEU A 113 -11.25 0.89 2.55
N ALA A 114 -12.20 0.03 2.20
CA ALA A 114 -13.19 0.33 1.18
C ALA A 114 -14.05 1.56 1.54
N ILE A 115 -14.43 1.73 2.82
CA ILE A 115 -15.17 2.89 3.28
C ILE A 115 -14.33 4.17 3.16
N GLU A 116 -13.07 4.11 3.54
CA GLU A 116 -12.17 5.27 3.45
C GLU A 116 -11.90 5.65 1.98
N MET A 117 -11.74 4.65 1.11
CA MET A 117 -11.60 4.87 -0.33
C MET A 117 -12.85 5.51 -0.94
N LYS A 118 -14.05 5.09 -0.54
CA LYS A 118 -15.32 5.73 -0.95
C LYS A 118 -15.39 7.19 -0.51
N LYS A 119 -15.01 7.50 0.73
CA LYS A 119 -14.92 8.89 1.21
C LYS A 119 -13.95 9.72 0.36
N ALA A 120 -12.89 9.10 -0.15
CA ALA A 120 -11.94 9.71 -1.06
C ALA A 120 -12.44 9.78 -2.51
N GLY A 121 -13.67 9.33 -2.80
CA GLY A 121 -14.30 9.40 -4.12
C GLY A 121 -13.95 8.25 -5.07
N TYR A 122 -13.44 7.13 -4.56
CA TYR A 122 -13.26 5.91 -5.35
C TYR A 122 -14.53 5.07 -5.37
N GLN A 123 -14.77 4.41 -6.50
CA GLN A 123 -15.65 3.23 -6.54
C GLN A 123 -14.87 2.02 -6.04
N THR A 124 -15.53 1.15 -5.30
CA THR A 124 -14.87 0.00 -4.68
C THR A 124 -15.57 -1.31 -5.07
N ALA A 125 -14.79 -2.32 -5.38
CA ALA A 125 -15.29 -3.66 -5.70
C ALA A 125 -14.44 -4.73 -5.00
N MET A 126 -15.06 -5.84 -4.65
CA MET A 126 -14.38 -7.02 -4.12
C MET A 126 -14.80 -8.24 -4.93
N ILE A 127 -13.83 -8.95 -5.50
CA ILE A 127 -14.07 -10.14 -6.33
C ILE A 127 -13.27 -11.30 -5.77
N GLY A 128 -13.91 -12.46 -5.59
CA GLY A 128 -13.28 -13.69 -5.15
C GLY A 128 -13.57 -14.08 -3.70
N LYS A 129 -12.60 -14.72 -3.04
CA LYS A 129 -12.78 -15.28 -1.71
C LYS A 129 -12.88 -14.21 -0.63
N TRP A 130 -14.04 -14.09 0.00
CA TRP A 130 -14.28 -13.22 1.16
C TRP A 130 -13.76 -13.83 2.47
N HIS A 131 -14.30 -14.96 2.85
CA HIS A 131 -13.93 -15.79 4.01
C HIS A 131 -13.94 -15.05 5.37
N LEU A 132 -14.79 -14.04 5.50
CA LEU A 132 -15.12 -13.40 6.77
C LEU A 132 -16.58 -13.69 7.13
N LYS A 133 -16.88 -13.77 8.43
CA LYS A 133 -18.22 -14.13 8.93
C LYS A 133 -19.17 -12.93 8.98
N MET A 134 -19.09 -12.07 7.96
CA MET A 134 -19.90 -10.86 7.81
C MET A 134 -20.10 -10.57 6.32
N GLU A 135 -21.12 -9.81 5.99
CA GLU A 135 -21.37 -9.35 4.63
C GLU A 135 -20.34 -8.30 4.19
N PRO A 136 -19.94 -8.27 2.92
CA PRO A 136 -18.98 -7.29 2.38
C PRO A 136 -19.61 -5.91 2.14
N ALA A 137 -20.43 -5.44 3.06
CA ALA A 137 -21.23 -4.22 2.91
C ALA A 137 -20.40 -2.93 2.72
N ALA A 138 -19.10 -2.99 2.95
CA ALA A 138 -18.20 -1.87 2.71
C ALA A 138 -17.93 -1.62 1.21
N PHE A 139 -18.18 -2.60 0.34
CA PHE A 139 -17.97 -2.52 -1.10
C PHE A 139 -19.27 -2.21 -1.84
N GLU A 140 -19.16 -1.62 -3.03
CA GLU A 140 -20.31 -1.32 -3.89
C GLU A 140 -20.68 -2.48 -4.81
N HIS A 141 -19.67 -3.32 -5.14
CA HIS A 141 -19.79 -4.46 -6.04
C HIS A 141 -18.97 -5.64 -5.54
#